data_f343583c36e0e54b5e557a9b15d4e5ec
#
_entry.id   f343583c36e0e54b5e557a9b15d4e5ec
#
_cell.length_a   1.000
_cell.length_b   1.000
_cell.length_c   1.000
_cell.angle_alpha   90.00
_cell.angle_beta   90.00
_cell.angle_gamma   90.00
#
_symmetry.space_group_name_H-M   'P 1'
#
loop_
_entity.id
_entity.type
_entity.pdbx_description
1 polymer ?
#
loop_
_entity_poly.entity_id
_entity_poly.type
_entity_poly.pdbx_seq_one_letter_code
_entity_poly.pdbx_strand_id
1 'polypeptide(L)'
;MKKKNASVDEGGNLGKDMQKALAQNPNLLRTLLGLSFTLIFLLAYAVYGATISPSYYVYETDNNSTVDDQSNPTKLYDDEANETTWRWTLSAEGDNLTWVNVTATELSRQSTIRLINSAGLYSHSKLGDPDAEDFACEDKCYQNNTHEAYSEDGEDVTIISMTTTDPGRRNNGTVYAKSLSSAEDKAREIIDYFHSPSVIIVEVTESGNRTTSPSIVLETVNEDFDYIEVFSIDAGTEFLWALAAVVGCFSMILIPSFTVYFAAQAKEKKAELKLQQAEDDVDLSIDNSSEAN
;
A
#
# COMPACT_ATOMS: atom_id res chain seq x y z
N MET A 1 -66.98 -31.74 -0.23
CA MET A 1 -65.59 -31.52 -0.62
C MET A 1 -65.01 -30.35 0.14
N LYS A 2 -64.22 -30.61 1.20
CA LYS A 2 -63.51 -29.60 1.98
C LYS A 2 -62.02 -29.89 1.79
N LYS A 3 -61.31 -29.06 1.04
CA LYS A 3 -59.83 -29.08 0.93
C LYS A 3 -59.27 -28.53 2.25
N LYS A 4 -58.54 -29.36 2.99
CA LYS A 4 -57.71 -28.97 4.12
C LYS A 4 -56.41 -28.41 3.56
N ASN A 5 -56.15 -27.11 3.76
CA ASN A 5 -54.85 -26.50 3.53
C ASN A 5 -53.92 -26.98 4.68
N ALA A 6 -52.93 -27.76 4.30
CA ALA A 6 -51.81 -28.07 5.20
C ALA A 6 -50.78 -26.91 5.00
N SER A 7 -50.74 -26.00 5.96
CA SER A 7 -49.63 -25.06 6.09
C SER A 7 -48.45 -25.82 6.68
N VAL A 8 -47.40 -25.95 5.89
CA VAL A 8 -46.13 -26.59 6.27
C VAL A 8 -45.43 -25.66 7.27
N ASP A 9 -45.36 -26.10 8.50
CA ASP A 9 -44.57 -25.47 9.56
C ASP A 9 -43.11 -26.00 9.53
N GLU A 10 -42.39 -25.66 8.46
CA GLU A 10 -41.02 -26.15 8.23
C GLU A 10 -39.96 -25.42 9.07
N GLY A 11 -40.21 -24.22 9.58
CA GLY A 11 -39.23 -23.44 10.34
C GLY A 11 -39.01 -23.92 11.79
N GLY A 12 -40.04 -24.53 12.39
CA GLY A 12 -39.95 -24.98 13.79
C GLY A 12 -39.20 -26.30 14.02
N ASN A 13 -39.08 -27.11 12.99
CA ASN A 13 -38.48 -28.45 13.08
C ASN A 13 -36.95 -28.41 12.96
N LEU A 14 -36.41 -27.52 12.15
CA LEU A 14 -34.94 -27.42 11.88
C LEU A 14 -34.16 -27.13 13.18
N GLY A 15 -34.65 -26.23 14.02
CA GLY A 15 -34.01 -25.87 15.28
C GLY A 15 -34.03 -27.02 16.32
N LYS A 16 -35.12 -27.80 16.36
CA LYS A 16 -35.25 -28.96 17.26
C LYS A 16 -34.40 -30.13 16.82
N ASP A 17 -34.27 -30.35 15.52
CA ASP A 17 -33.43 -31.40 14.96
C ASP A 17 -31.91 -31.05 15.10
N MET A 18 -31.53 -29.78 14.97
CA MET A 18 -30.18 -29.33 15.32
C MET A 18 -29.85 -29.53 16.79
N GLN A 19 -30.75 -29.17 17.71
CA GLN A 19 -30.53 -29.39 19.14
C GLN A 19 -30.40 -30.88 19.47
N LYS A 20 -31.16 -31.73 18.80
CA LYS A 20 -31.13 -33.17 18.99
C LYS A 20 -29.81 -33.78 18.42
N ALA A 21 -29.35 -33.31 17.29
CA ALA A 21 -28.07 -33.71 16.68
C ALA A 21 -26.87 -33.32 17.55
N LEU A 22 -26.85 -32.09 18.08
CA LEU A 22 -25.82 -31.64 19.03
C LEU A 22 -25.83 -32.43 20.35
N ALA A 23 -27.01 -32.78 20.86
CA ALA A 23 -27.15 -33.55 22.08
C ALA A 23 -26.74 -35.04 21.91
N GLN A 24 -26.86 -35.58 20.70
CA GLN A 24 -26.48 -36.96 20.39
C GLN A 24 -24.96 -37.13 20.15
N ASN A 25 -24.24 -36.04 19.86
CA ASN A 25 -22.79 -36.11 19.64
C ASN A 25 -22.04 -35.16 20.59
N PRO A 26 -21.76 -35.63 21.84
CA PRO A 26 -21.09 -34.78 22.84
C PRO A 26 -19.67 -34.37 22.45
N ASN A 27 -19.00 -35.09 21.55
CA ASN A 27 -17.70 -34.71 21.05
C ASN A 27 -17.78 -33.53 20.10
N LEU A 28 -18.80 -33.45 19.25
CA LEU A 28 -19.00 -32.32 18.34
C LEU A 28 -19.30 -31.04 19.15
N LEU A 29 -20.11 -31.13 20.19
CA LEU A 29 -20.41 -29.99 21.07
C LEU A 29 -19.14 -29.48 21.78
N ARG A 30 -18.32 -30.41 22.31
CA ARG A 30 -17.05 -30.07 22.97
C ARG A 30 -16.08 -29.40 22.02
N THR A 31 -15.96 -29.91 20.80
CA THR A 31 -15.07 -29.33 19.76
C THR A 31 -15.56 -27.96 19.37
N LEU A 32 -16.86 -27.74 19.17
CA LEU A 32 -17.44 -26.43 18.84
C LEU A 32 -17.25 -25.42 19.98
N LEU A 33 -17.50 -25.81 21.22
CA LEU A 33 -17.22 -24.96 22.37
C LEU A 33 -15.73 -24.63 22.51
N GLY A 34 -14.87 -25.62 22.39
CA GLY A 34 -13.42 -25.41 22.43
C GLY A 34 -12.94 -24.44 21.36
N LEU A 35 -13.40 -24.61 20.12
CA LEU A 35 -13.06 -23.72 19.00
C LEU A 35 -13.57 -22.28 19.24
N SER A 36 -14.81 -22.15 19.74
CA SER A 36 -15.38 -20.83 20.06
C SER A 36 -14.60 -20.12 21.15
N PHE A 37 -14.23 -20.82 22.22
CA PHE A 37 -13.39 -20.24 23.28
C PHE A 37 -12.01 -19.85 22.76
N THR A 38 -11.37 -20.70 21.95
CA THR A 38 -10.06 -20.39 21.36
C THR A 38 -10.14 -19.13 20.49
N LEU A 39 -11.19 -18.99 19.68
CA LEU A 39 -11.40 -17.80 18.84
C LEU A 39 -11.63 -16.54 19.67
N ILE A 40 -12.43 -16.62 20.75
CA ILE A 40 -12.65 -15.49 21.67
C ILE A 40 -11.34 -15.09 22.35
N PHE A 41 -10.53 -16.04 22.80
CA PHE A 41 -9.22 -15.76 23.39
C PHE A 41 -8.25 -15.15 22.39
N LEU A 42 -8.20 -15.64 21.14
CA LEU A 42 -7.37 -15.07 20.09
C LEU A 42 -7.79 -13.64 19.75
N LEU A 43 -9.10 -13.39 19.65
CA LEU A 43 -9.63 -12.06 19.40
C LEU A 43 -9.30 -11.11 20.56
N ALA A 44 -9.52 -11.55 21.81
CA ALA A 44 -9.18 -10.78 23.00
C ALA A 44 -7.67 -10.48 23.08
N TYR A 45 -6.82 -11.45 22.73
CA TYR A 45 -5.37 -11.29 22.67
C TYR A 45 -4.95 -10.30 21.57
N ALA A 46 -5.57 -10.37 20.38
CA ALA A 46 -5.31 -9.45 19.29
C ALA A 46 -5.71 -8.00 19.67
N VAL A 47 -6.90 -7.82 20.26
CA VAL A 47 -7.34 -6.51 20.73
C VAL A 47 -6.43 -5.97 21.85
N TYR A 48 -6.10 -6.82 22.81
CA TYR A 48 -5.18 -6.47 23.91
C TYR A 48 -3.77 -6.12 23.37
N GLY A 49 -3.27 -6.92 22.42
CA GLY A 49 -2.00 -6.65 21.75
C GLY A 49 -1.98 -5.31 21.00
N ALA A 50 -3.08 -4.99 20.32
CA ALA A 50 -3.22 -3.71 19.62
C ALA A 50 -3.27 -2.51 20.57
N THR A 51 -3.84 -2.68 21.78
CA THR A 51 -3.94 -1.58 22.78
C THR A 51 -2.68 -1.37 23.60
N ILE A 52 -1.82 -2.37 23.76
CA ILE A 52 -0.57 -2.29 24.55
C ILE A 52 0.65 -2.16 23.67
N SER A 53 0.57 -2.56 22.40
CA SER A 53 1.66 -2.37 21.44
C SER A 53 2.02 -0.89 21.33
N PRO A 54 3.31 -0.58 21.22
CA PRO A 54 3.72 0.77 20.88
C PRO A 54 2.99 1.23 19.65
N SER A 55 2.53 2.46 19.69
CA SER A 55 1.70 3.03 18.64
C SER A 55 2.53 3.26 17.38
N TYR A 56 1.94 2.99 16.25
CA TYR A 56 2.43 3.46 14.97
C TYR A 56 1.93 4.88 14.75
N TYR A 57 2.77 5.70 14.19
CA TYR A 57 2.46 7.08 13.84
C TYR A 57 2.72 7.26 12.34
N VAL A 58 1.87 8.03 11.70
CA VAL A 58 2.03 8.47 10.31
C VAL A 58 2.53 9.90 10.35
N TYR A 59 3.62 10.18 9.66
CA TYR A 59 4.10 11.54 9.45
C TYR A 59 3.89 11.96 8.01
N GLU A 60 3.69 13.24 7.80
CA GLU A 60 3.64 13.87 6.49
C GLU A 60 4.74 14.94 6.41
N THR A 61 5.22 15.13 5.18
CA THR A 61 6.17 16.16 4.84
C THR A 61 5.52 17.14 3.89
N ASP A 62 5.92 18.40 3.98
CA ASP A 62 5.56 19.44 3.02
C ASP A 62 6.76 19.74 2.12
N ASN A 63 6.49 20.05 0.85
CA ASN A 63 7.50 20.41 -0.12
C ASN A 63 7.48 21.92 -0.35
N ASN A 64 8.56 22.57 0.04
CA ASN A 64 8.77 23.99 -0.20
C ASN A 64 9.55 24.20 -1.49
N SER A 65 8.94 24.86 -2.47
CA SER A 65 9.61 25.25 -3.72
C SER A 65 10.12 26.69 -3.61
N THR A 66 11.38 26.88 -3.95
CA THR A 66 12.01 28.18 -4.02
C THR A 66 12.51 28.41 -5.44
N VAL A 67 12.07 29.50 -6.06
CA VAL A 67 12.53 29.92 -7.39
C VAL A 67 13.42 31.14 -7.22
N ASP A 68 14.62 31.08 -7.75
CA ASP A 68 15.59 32.15 -7.65
C ASP A 68 16.28 32.39 -8.99
N ASP A 69 16.28 33.66 -9.41
CA ASP A 69 17.03 34.14 -10.57
C ASP A 69 18.50 34.30 -10.19
N GLN A 70 19.32 33.45 -10.73
CA GLN A 70 20.72 33.46 -10.41
C GLN A 70 21.46 34.58 -11.16
N SER A 71 21.88 35.59 -10.42
CA SER A 71 22.72 36.68 -10.94
C SER A 71 24.18 36.51 -10.52
N ASN A 72 25.09 37.09 -11.28
CA ASN A 72 26.55 37.14 -11.02
C ASN A 72 27.28 35.79 -11.10
N PRO A 73 27.33 35.16 -12.27
CA PRO A 73 28.17 33.97 -12.47
C PRO A 73 29.66 34.35 -12.45
N THR A 74 30.49 33.36 -12.11
CA THR A 74 31.91 33.43 -12.34
C THR A 74 32.20 33.11 -13.81
N LYS A 75 32.84 34.03 -14.51
CA LYS A 75 33.27 33.83 -15.90
C LYS A 75 34.65 33.18 -15.96
N LEU A 76 34.76 32.12 -16.71
CA LEU A 76 36.04 31.48 -17.09
C LEU A 76 36.11 31.47 -18.61
N TYR A 77 37.20 32.00 -19.17
CA TYR A 77 37.46 31.93 -20.61
C TYR A 77 38.69 31.06 -20.86
N ASP A 78 38.51 30.04 -21.67
CA ASP A 78 39.60 29.19 -22.18
C ASP A 78 39.99 29.65 -23.58
N ASP A 79 41.20 30.19 -23.69
CA ASP A 79 41.72 30.73 -24.94
C ASP A 79 42.13 29.62 -25.93
N GLU A 80 42.50 28.43 -25.43
CA GLU A 80 42.88 27.29 -26.26
C GLU A 80 41.65 26.63 -26.90
N ALA A 81 40.59 26.41 -26.12
CA ALA A 81 39.33 25.88 -26.58
C ALA A 81 38.45 26.94 -27.29
N ASN A 82 38.77 28.24 -27.09
CA ASN A 82 37.92 29.37 -27.48
C ASN A 82 36.50 29.24 -26.98
N GLU A 83 36.37 28.98 -25.67
CA GLU A 83 35.09 28.77 -25.00
C GLU A 83 34.96 29.64 -23.74
N THR A 84 33.75 30.09 -23.45
CA THR A 84 33.43 30.79 -22.21
C THR A 84 32.56 29.90 -21.37
N THR A 85 32.98 29.64 -20.13
CA THR A 85 32.16 28.92 -19.13
C THR A 85 31.70 29.90 -18.06
N TRP A 86 30.39 29.95 -17.88
CA TRP A 86 29.73 30.66 -16.81
C TRP A 86 29.40 29.69 -15.71
N ARG A 87 29.75 30.01 -14.44
CA ARG A 87 29.55 29.13 -13.32
C ARG A 87 28.79 29.83 -12.20
N TRP A 88 27.69 29.24 -11.77
CA TRP A 88 26.93 29.59 -10.57
C TRP A 88 27.14 28.52 -9.52
N THR A 89 27.32 28.92 -8.27
CA THR A 89 27.52 27.97 -7.14
C THR A 89 26.57 28.32 -6.02
N LEU A 90 25.78 27.34 -5.62
CA LEU A 90 24.77 27.45 -4.58
C LEU A 90 25.05 26.42 -3.50
N SER A 91 24.95 26.84 -2.26
CA SER A 91 25.05 25.92 -1.12
C SER A 91 23.64 25.57 -0.68
N ALA A 92 23.33 24.28 -0.64
CA ALA A 92 22.11 23.69 -0.07
C ALA A 92 22.39 23.04 1.29
N GLU A 93 23.33 23.61 2.05
CA GLU A 93 23.60 23.16 3.42
C GLU A 93 22.43 23.48 4.35
N GLY A 94 21.90 22.47 5.01
CA GLY A 94 20.76 22.60 5.95
C GLY A 94 19.39 22.52 5.32
N ASP A 95 19.32 22.45 3.99
CA ASP A 95 18.07 22.23 3.28
C ASP A 95 17.92 20.75 2.94
N ASN A 96 16.71 20.23 3.14
CA ASN A 96 16.38 18.86 2.76
C ASN A 96 16.02 18.81 1.27
N LEU A 97 17.01 19.04 0.43
CA LEU A 97 16.84 19.17 -1.01
C LEU A 97 16.39 17.87 -1.64
N THR A 98 15.22 17.88 -2.28
CA THR A 98 14.60 16.72 -2.93
C THR A 98 14.90 16.69 -4.42
N TRP A 99 14.77 17.82 -5.09
CA TRP A 99 15.10 17.96 -6.50
C TRP A 99 15.46 19.39 -6.87
N VAL A 100 16.07 19.49 -8.05
CA VAL A 100 16.53 20.74 -8.63
C VAL A 100 16.04 20.81 -10.07
N ASN A 101 15.46 21.94 -10.42
CA ASN A 101 15.08 22.29 -11.78
C ASN A 101 15.86 23.52 -12.22
N VAL A 102 16.62 23.42 -13.30
CA VAL A 102 17.42 24.50 -13.85
C VAL A 102 16.91 24.86 -15.22
N THR A 103 16.49 26.09 -15.43
CA THR A 103 16.13 26.61 -16.73
C THR A 103 17.15 27.66 -17.17
N ALA A 104 17.82 27.41 -18.28
CA ALA A 104 18.77 28.32 -18.91
C ALA A 104 18.15 28.95 -20.14
N THR A 105 18.18 30.29 -20.19
CA THR A 105 17.64 31.11 -21.30
C THR A 105 18.71 32.06 -21.83
N GLU A 106 18.44 32.70 -22.95
CA GLU A 106 19.37 33.58 -23.61
C GLU A 106 20.70 32.91 -23.99
N LEU A 107 20.62 31.64 -24.33
CA LEU A 107 21.76 30.80 -24.72
C LEU A 107 22.28 31.15 -26.11
N SER A 108 23.56 31.01 -26.32
CA SER A 108 24.11 31.02 -27.66
C SER A 108 23.94 29.66 -28.35
N ARG A 109 24.10 29.62 -29.67
CA ARG A 109 24.09 28.36 -30.42
C ARG A 109 25.19 27.44 -29.92
N GLN A 110 24.88 26.15 -29.87
CA GLN A 110 25.81 25.10 -29.45
C GLN A 110 26.32 25.30 -28.01
N SER A 111 25.42 25.72 -27.11
CA SER A 111 25.73 25.82 -25.69
C SER A 111 25.51 24.49 -24.98
N THR A 112 26.37 24.20 -24.02
CA THR A 112 26.25 23.05 -23.14
C THR A 112 25.93 23.52 -21.72
N ILE A 113 24.88 22.98 -21.15
CA ILE A 113 24.44 23.26 -19.78
C ILE A 113 24.74 22.03 -18.90
N ARG A 114 25.38 22.24 -17.76
CA ARG A 114 25.69 21.20 -16.78
C ARG A 114 25.12 21.56 -15.41
N LEU A 115 24.41 20.65 -14.85
CA LEU A 115 24.03 20.67 -13.44
C LEU A 115 24.88 19.67 -12.69
N ILE A 116 25.60 20.13 -11.68
CA ILE A 116 26.57 19.33 -10.92
C ILE A 116 26.19 19.36 -9.45
N ASN A 117 26.14 18.19 -8.82
CA ASN A 117 25.95 18.05 -7.38
C ASN A 117 26.96 17.03 -6.83
N SER A 118 27.71 17.43 -5.81
CA SER A 118 28.73 16.58 -5.18
C SER A 118 28.14 15.35 -4.47
N ALA A 119 26.89 15.43 -3.99
CA ALA A 119 26.18 14.32 -3.36
C ALA A 119 25.56 13.34 -4.38
N GLY A 120 25.54 13.72 -5.64
CA GLY A 120 24.94 12.96 -6.73
C GLY A 120 23.57 13.50 -7.16
N LEU A 121 23.23 13.20 -8.38
CA LEU A 121 21.96 13.51 -9.03
C LEU A 121 21.37 12.23 -9.59
N TYR A 122 20.06 12.12 -9.48
CA TYR A 122 19.32 10.98 -10.01
C TYR A 122 18.43 11.46 -11.15
N SER A 123 18.43 10.72 -12.23
CA SER A 123 17.56 10.98 -13.38
C SER A 123 16.84 9.73 -13.84
N HIS A 124 15.69 9.93 -14.45
CA HIS A 124 14.88 8.90 -15.06
C HIS A 124 14.29 9.43 -16.36
N SER A 125 14.10 8.55 -17.36
CA SER A 125 13.53 8.94 -18.65
C SER A 125 12.11 9.53 -18.57
N LYS A 126 11.41 9.30 -17.47
CA LYS A 126 10.08 9.86 -17.20
C LYS A 126 10.10 11.05 -16.24
N LEU A 127 11.26 11.49 -15.81
CA LEU A 127 11.36 12.64 -14.93
C LEU A 127 11.01 13.92 -15.73
N GLY A 128 9.99 14.63 -15.24
CA GLY A 128 9.43 15.80 -15.94
C GLY A 128 8.38 15.46 -17.01
N ASP A 129 8.04 14.19 -17.21
CA ASP A 129 6.92 13.78 -18.07
C ASP A 129 5.59 13.94 -17.31
N PRO A 130 4.70 14.84 -17.74
CA PRO A 130 3.43 15.06 -17.04
C PRO A 130 2.45 13.89 -17.13
N ASP A 131 2.69 12.95 -18.06
CA ASP A 131 1.86 11.76 -18.25
C ASP A 131 2.39 10.55 -17.45
N ALA A 132 3.52 10.69 -16.74
CA ALA A 132 4.04 9.64 -15.89
C ALA A 132 3.26 9.58 -14.57
N GLU A 133 2.41 8.55 -14.42
CA GLU A 133 1.60 8.38 -13.20
C GLU A 133 2.43 7.87 -12.03
N ASP A 134 3.32 6.88 -12.26
CA ASP A 134 4.14 6.29 -11.20
C ASP A 134 5.50 5.83 -11.73
N PHE A 135 6.57 6.22 -11.06
CA PHE A 135 7.86 5.56 -11.18
C PHE A 135 8.64 5.59 -9.86
N ALA A 136 9.32 4.51 -9.55
CA ALA A 136 10.21 4.42 -8.40
C ALA A 136 11.65 4.50 -8.86
N CYS A 137 12.44 5.34 -8.19
CA CYS A 137 13.84 5.59 -8.53
C CYS A 137 14.78 4.50 -8.01
N GLU A 138 14.37 3.68 -7.03
CA GLU A 138 15.22 2.69 -6.36
C GLU A 138 15.99 1.77 -7.33
N ASP A 139 15.31 1.30 -8.39
CA ASP A 139 15.89 0.32 -9.32
C ASP A 139 16.08 0.85 -10.76
N LYS A 140 15.59 2.05 -11.05
CA LYS A 140 15.48 2.53 -12.43
C LYS A 140 16.13 3.87 -12.71
N CYS A 141 16.48 4.63 -11.68
CA CYS A 141 17.16 5.91 -11.87
C CYS A 141 18.66 5.73 -12.01
N TYR A 142 19.21 6.52 -12.86
CA TYR A 142 20.67 6.61 -13.03
C TYR A 142 21.21 7.65 -12.07
N GLN A 143 22.19 7.27 -11.25
CA GLN A 143 22.93 8.21 -10.44
C GLN A 143 24.16 8.69 -11.19
N ASN A 144 24.33 10.01 -11.28
CA ASN A 144 25.51 10.64 -11.82
C ASN A 144 25.75 11.95 -11.05
N ASN A 145 27.00 12.40 -10.95
CA ASN A 145 27.30 13.69 -10.33
C ASN A 145 26.98 14.88 -11.24
N THR A 146 26.77 14.65 -12.52
CA THR A 146 26.54 15.68 -13.51
C THR A 146 25.43 15.26 -14.46
N HIS A 147 24.44 16.13 -14.63
CA HIS A 147 23.47 16.06 -15.71
C HIS A 147 23.78 17.13 -16.73
N GLU A 148 23.69 16.77 -17.98
CA GLU A 148 24.09 17.63 -19.10
C GLU A 148 22.96 17.73 -20.12
N ALA A 149 22.73 18.93 -20.62
CA ALA A 149 21.82 19.20 -21.72
C ALA A 149 22.48 20.14 -22.73
N TYR A 150 21.98 20.13 -23.95
CA TYR A 150 22.58 20.82 -25.07
C TYR A 150 21.55 21.67 -25.83
N SER A 151 21.90 22.91 -26.12
CA SER A 151 21.13 23.83 -26.96
C SER A 151 21.78 23.95 -28.33
N GLU A 152 21.11 23.47 -29.39
CA GLU A 152 21.66 23.54 -30.75
C GLU A 152 21.54 24.93 -31.37
N ASP A 153 20.36 25.53 -31.26
CA ASP A 153 20.04 26.80 -31.93
C ASP A 153 19.90 27.99 -30.98
N GLY A 154 20.25 27.81 -29.69
CA GLY A 154 20.11 28.85 -28.67
C GLY A 154 18.71 28.86 -28.02
N GLU A 155 17.98 27.75 -28.14
CA GLU A 155 16.71 27.55 -27.45
C GLU A 155 16.89 27.40 -25.93
N ASP A 156 15.85 27.71 -25.19
CA ASP A 156 15.81 27.53 -23.75
C ASP A 156 15.93 26.04 -23.39
N VAL A 157 16.71 25.75 -22.36
CA VAL A 157 17.00 24.38 -21.93
C VAL A 157 16.65 24.23 -20.46
N THR A 158 15.94 23.16 -20.14
CA THR A 158 15.59 22.79 -18.76
C THR A 158 16.20 21.44 -18.40
N ILE A 159 16.86 21.39 -17.23
CA ILE A 159 17.38 20.16 -16.63
C ILE A 159 16.64 19.94 -15.32
N ILE A 160 15.94 18.80 -15.20
CA ILE A 160 15.29 18.35 -13.98
C ILE A 160 16.09 17.19 -13.40
N SER A 161 16.44 17.28 -12.12
CA SER A 161 17.24 16.27 -11.43
C SER A 161 16.76 16.07 -10.00
N MET A 162 16.65 14.84 -9.59
CA MET A 162 16.39 14.52 -8.19
C MET A 162 17.71 14.43 -7.43
N THR A 163 17.72 14.86 -6.19
CA THR A 163 18.89 14.77 -5.30
C THR A 163 18.80 13.55 -4.38
N THR A 164 17.72 12.79 -4.50
CA THR A 164 17.44 11.62 -3.67
C THR A 164 16.77 10.52 -4.50
N THR A 165 16.89 9.27 -4.06
CA THR A 165 16.39 8.10 -4.79
C THR A 165 14.88 7.93 -4.76
N ASP A 166 14.20 8.53 -3.80
CA ASP A 166 12.77 8.28 -3.59
C ASP A 166 12.05 9.50 -2.99
N PRO A 167 11.79 10.52 -3.82
CA PRO A 167 11.03 11.68 -3.36
C PRO A 167 9.58 11.33 -2.99
N GLY A 168 9.02 10.24 -3.53
CA GLY A 168 7.64 9.83 -3.27
C GLY A 168 7.42 9.22 -1.88
N ARG A 169 8.44 8.63 -1.27
CA ARG A 169 8.35 8.06 0.09
C ARG A 169 8.40 9.09 1.20
N ARG A 170 8.68 10.33 0.87
CA ARG A 170 8.90 11.39 1.84
C ARG A 170 7.68 12.20 2.15
N ASN A 171 6.72 12.24 1.23
CA ASN A 171 5.46 12.91 1.45
C ASN A 171 4.65 12.29 2.61
N ASN A 172 4.88 11.02 2.92
CA ASN A 172 4.34 10.35 4.08
C ASN A 172 5.19 9.13 4.48
N GLY A 173 5.19 8.82 5.75
CA GLY A 173 5.87 7.64 6.25
C GLY A 173 5.28 7.18 7.57
N THR A 174 5.71 6.00 8.03
CA THR A 174 5.29 5.45 9.32
C THR A 174 6.47 5.25 10.23
N VAL A 175 6.30 5.65 11.49
CA VAL A 175 7.28 5.42 12.55
C VAL A 175 6.63 4.72 13.73
N TYR A 176 7.45 3.90 14.38
CA TYR A 176 7.06 3.16 15.57
C TYR A 176 7.67 3.83 16.80
N ALA A 177 6.84 4.31 17.72
CA ALA A 177 7.30 5.00 18.93
C ALA A 177 6.35 4.78 20.12
N LYS A 178 6.85 5.05 21.33
CA LYS A 178 6.07 4.95 22.57
C LYS A 178 5.28 6.21 22.89
N SER A 179 5.58 7.32 22.26
CA SER A 179 4.94 8.60 22.45
C SER A 179 5.00 9.43 21.17
N LEU A 180 4.08 10.38 21.02
CA LEU A 180 4.04 11.30 19.89
C LEU A 180 5.36 12.07 19.73
N SER A 181 5.92 12.61 20.82
CA SER A 181 7.21 13.32 20.78
C SER A 181 8.35 12.43 20.27
N SER A 182 8.43 11.17 20.75
CA SER A 182 9.45 10.25 20.25
C SER A 182 9.21 9.81 18.81
N ALA A 183 7.97 9.85 18.33
CA ALA A 183 7.64 9.59 16.94
C ALA A 183 8.07 10.75 16.04
N GLU A 184 7.82 11.98 16.48
CA GLU A 184 8.26 13.20 15.81
C GLU A 184 9.79 13.27 15.67
N ASP A 185 10.51 13.04 16.75
CA ASP A 185 11.99 13.01 16.73
C ASP A 185 12.51 12.01 15.70
N LYS A 186 11.91 10.81 15.67
CA LYS A 186 12.29 9.77 14.69
C LYS A 186 11.92 10.14 13.25
N ALA A 187 10.76 10.76 13.04
CA ALA A 187 10.35 11.19 11.71
C ALA A 187 11.33 12.23 11.15
N ARG A 188 11.70 13.22 11.98
CA ARG A 188 12.73 14.22 11.61
C ARG A 188 14.08 13.56 11.33
N GLU A 189 14.52 12.63 12.17
CA GLU A 189 15.77 11.88 11.94
C GLU A 189 15.74 11.11 10.62
N ILE A 190 14.61 10.51 10.24
CA ILE A 190 14.44 9.82 8.96
C ILE A 190 14.52 10.79 7.79
N ILE A 191 13.84 11.93 7.88
CA ILE A 191 13.87 12.97 6.84
C ILE A 191 15.30 13.47 6.68
N ASP A 192 15.96 13.87 7.75
CA ASP A 192 17.33 14.39 7.72
C ASP A 192 18.35 13.36 7.21
N TYR A 193 18.15 12.07 7.49
CA TYR A 193 19.05 11.00 7.05
C TYR A 193 19.09 10.84 5.53
N PHE A 194 17.97 11.07 4.85
CA PHE A 194 17.89 10.90 3.39
C PHE A 194 18.47 12.09 2.62
N HIS A 195 18.75 13.21 3.30
CA HIS A 195 19.28 14.41 2.67
C HIS A 195 20.75 14.61 3.05
N SER A 196 21.58 14.68 2.05
CA SER A 196 22.99 14.99 2.25
C SER A 196 23.25 16.48 1.95
N PRO A 197 23.98 17.19 2.80
CA PRO A 197 24.45 18.54 2.47
C PRO A 197 25.14 18.53 1.13
N SER A 198 24.74 19.43 0.24
CA SER A 198 25.26 19.45 -1.11
C SER A 198 25.51 20.85 -1.61
N VAL A 199 26.44 20.92 -2.56
CA VAL A 199 26.70 22.14 -3.33
C VAL A 199 26.22 21.89 -4.76
N ILE A 200 25.33 22.75 -5.22
CA ILE A 200 24.82 22.74 -6.58
C ILE A 200 25.67 23.71 -7.41
N ILE A 201 26.18 23.24 -8.52
CA ILE A 201 26.89 24.05 -9.48
C ILE A 201 26.16 23.96 -10.81
N VAL A 202 25.84 25.11 -11.38
CA VAL A 202 25.34 25.23 -12.74
C VAL A 202 26.46 25.81 -13.61
N GLU A 203 26.77 25.14 -14.68
CA GLU A 203 27.75 25.61 -15.69
C GLU A 203 27.07 25.74 -17.04
N VAL A 204 27.33 26.85 -17.72
CA VAL A 204 26.98 27.04 -19.13
C VAL A 204 28.23 27.32 -19.91
N THR A 205 28.53 26.47 -20.88
CA THR A 205 29.67 26.61 -21.76
C THR A 205 29.21 27.05 -23.16
N GLU A 206 29.77 28.14 -23.64
CA GLU A 206 29.44 28.77 -24.92
C GLU A 206 30.71 28.99 -25.76
N SER A 207 30.58 28.87 -27.07
CA SER A 207 31.68 29.14 -27.98
C SER A 207 32.04 30.62 -28.03
N GLY A 208 33.34 30.91 -28.07
CA GLY A 208 33.90 32.25 -28.16
C GLY A 208 34.04 32.99 -26.83
N ASN A 209 34.67 34.17 -26.86
CA ASN A 209 34.80 35.03 -25.69
C ASN A 209 33.52 35.85 -25.47
N ARG A 210 32.60 35.34 -24.67
CA ARG A 210 31.30 36.00 -24.38
C ARG A 210 31.46 37.09 -23.33
N THR A 211 30.70 38.16 -23.49
CA THR A 211 30.68 39.28 -22.54
C THR A 211 29.42 39.34 -21.69
N THR A 212 28.34 38.70 -22.14
CA THR A 212 27.07 38.63 -21.47
C THR A 212 26.80 37.20 -21.08
N SER A 213 26.44 36.98 -19.84
CA SER A 213 26.04 35.66 -19.34
C SER A 213 24.61 35.33 -19.76
N PRO A 214 24.29 34.04 -19.98
CA PRO A 214 22.91 33.59 -20.07
C PRO A 214 22.17 33.84 -18.75
N SER A 215 20.85 33.79 -18.80
CA SER A 215 19.99 33.87 -17.62
C SER A 215 19.70 32.46 -17.10
N ILE A 216 19.84 32.28 -15.80
CA ILE A 216 19.57 30.99 -15.12
C ILE A 216 18.50 31.21 -14.09
N VAL A 217 17.42 30.45 -14.21
CA VAL A 217 16.40 30.29 -13.17
C VAL A 217 16.62 28.93 -12.53
N LEU A 218 16.80 28.95 -11.22
CA LEU A 218 16.93 27.75 -10.39
C LEU A 218 15.70 27.60 -9.52
N GLU A 219 15.03 26.48 -9.67
CA GLU A 219 13.99 26.04 -8.76
C GLU A 219 14.52 24.90 -7.93
N THR A 220 14.44 25.03 -6.61
CA THR A 220 14.80 23.98 -5.65
C THR A 220 13.57 23.57 -4.87
N VAL A 221 13.40 22.29 -4.66
CA VAL A 221 12.33 21.75 -3.84
C VAL A 221 12.94 21.08 -2.63
N ASN A 222 12.57 21.57 -1.45
CA ASN A 222 13.03 21.08 -0.16
C ASN A 222 11.88 20.38 0.56
N GLU A 223 12.19 19.33 1.29
CA GLU A 223 11.22 18.57 2.06
C GLU A 223 11.35 18.91 3.55
N ASP A 224 10.28 19.40 4.13
CA ASP A 224 10.19 19.73 5.55
C ASP A 224 9.19 18.83 6.26
N PHE A 225 9.43 18.58 7.54
CA PHE A 225 8.47 17.89 8.39
C PHE A 225 7.24 18.79 8.59
N ASP A 226 6.06 18.28 8.23
CA ASP A 226 4.80 19.02 8.42
C ASP A 226 4.13 18.58 9.73
N TYR A 227 3.56 17.40 9.81
CA TYR A 227 2.90 16.92 11.01
C TYR A 227 3.03 15.41 11.21
N ILE A 228 2.64 14.96 12.39
CA ILE A 228 2.60 13.54 12.75
C ILE A 228 1.33 13.25 13.55
N GLU A 229 0.68 12.16 13.24
CA GLU A 229 -0.50 11.69 13.94
C GLU A 229 -0.43 10.20 14.27
N VAL A 230 -1.27 9.77 15.20
CA VAL A 230 -1.40 8.35 15.54
C VAL A 230 -2.03 7.63 14.34
N PHE A 231 -1.39 6.58 13.86
CA PHE A 231 -1.99 5.70 12.86
C PHE A 231 -3.30 5.13 13.40
N SER A 232 -4.41 5.60 12.89
CA SER A 232 -5.74 5.15 13.28
C SER A 232 -6.29 4.16 12.26
N ILE A 233 -6.59 2.95 12.72
CA ILE A 233 -7.33 1.98 11.94
C ILE A 233 -8.82 2.25 12.17
N ASP A 234 -9.62 2.27 11.12
CA ASP A 234 -11.07 2.29 11.27
C ASP A 234 -11.54 0.98 11.94
N ALA A 235 -11.71 1.07 13.26
CA ALA A 235 -12.09 -0.07 14.08
C ALA A 235 -13.41 -0.72 13.62
N GLY A 236 -14.31 0.04 12.97
CA GLY A 236 -15.56 -0.49 12.43
C GLY A 236 -15.34 -1.40 11.25
N THR A 237 -14.55 -0.95 10.29
CA THR A 237 -14.19 -1.72 9.08
C THR A 237 -13.38 -2.96 9.44
N GLU A 238 -12.37 -2.83 10.31
CA GLU A 238 -11.56 -3.97 10.75
C GLU A 238 -12.39 -5.01 11.53
N PHE A 239 -13.30 -4.56 12.37
CA PHE A 239 -14.24 -5.46 13.06
C PHE A 239 -15.12 -6.24 12.09
N LEU A 240 -15.65 -5.59 11.04
CA LEU A 240 -16.44 -6.25 10.01
C LEU A 240 -15.64 -7.30 9.24
N TRP A 241 -14.39 -7.00 8.88
CA TRP A 241 -13.50 -7.96 8.23
C TRP A 241 -13.15 -9.14 9.13
N ALA A 242 -12.86 -8.89 10.40
CA ALA A 242 -12.62 -9.94 11.39
C ALA A 242 -13.86 -10.82 11.57
N LEU A 243 -15.04 -10.23 11.66
CA LEU A 243 -16.30 -10.94 11.76
C LEU A 243 -16.58 -11.80 10.51
N ALA A 244 -16.35 -11.24 9.32
CA ALA A 244 -16.50 -11.97 8.05
C ALA A 244 -15.54 -13.18 7.97
N ALA A 245 -14.29 -13.01 8.41
CA ALA A 245 -13.31 -14.10 8.49
C ALA A 245 -13.76 -15.21 9.45
N VAL A 246 -14.25 -14.83 10.63
CA VAL A 246 -14.77 -15.79 11.63
C VAL A 246 -15.97 -16.55 11.07
N VAL A 247 -16.96 -15.86 10.50
CA VAL A 247 -18.13 -16.48 9.87
C VAL A 247 -17.72 -17.40 8.71
N GLY A 248 -16.76 -17.00 7.88
CA GLY A 248 -16.21 -17.80 6.81
C GLY A 248 -15.57 -19.10 7.31
N CYS A 249 -14.72 -19.01 8.33
CA CYS A 249 -14.08 -20.17 8.95
C CYS A 249 -15.10 -21.15 9.55
N PHE A 250 -16.11 -20.64 10.27
CA PHE A 250 -17.18 -21.48 10.80
C PHE A 250 -18.00 -22.14 9.70
N SER A 251 -18.31 -21.43 8.64
CA SER A 251 -19.06 -21.95 7.51
C SER A 251 -18.34 -23.10 6.81
N MET A 252 -17.01 -23.01 6.63
CA MET A 252 -16.22 -24.08 6.04
C MET A 252 -16.26 -25.38 6.86
N ILE A 253 -16.43 -25.32 8.15
CA ILE A 253 -16.49 -26.49 9.04
C ILE A 253 -17.93 -27.00 9.15
N LEU A 254 -18.90 -26.10 9.31
CA LEU A 254 -20.29 -26.47 9.58
C LEU A 254 -21.00 -27.01 8.35
N ILE A 255 -20.78 -26.44 7.15
CA ILE A 255 -21.46 -26.89 5.92
C ILE A 255 -21.17 -28.36 5.58
N PRO A 256 -19.90 -28.82 5.54
CA PRO A 256 -19.62 -30.24 5.32
C PRO A 256 -20.17 -31.15 6.42
N SER A 257 -20.09 -30.71 7.68
CA SER A 257 -20.59 -31.49 8.82
C SER A 257 -22.11 -31.69 8.76
N PHE A 258 -22.87 -30.67 8.42
CA PHE A 258 -24.31 -30.75 8.21
C PHE A 258 -24.65 -31.60 6.97
N THR A 259 -23.92 -31.49 5.89
CA THR A 259 -24.14 -32.28 4.67
C THR A 259 -24.01 -33.78 4.95
N VAL A 260 -22.95 -34.18 5.67
CA VAL A 260 -22.75 -35.57 6.08
C VAL A 260 -23.86 -36.04 7.02
N TYR A 261 -24.25 -35.23 7.98
CA TYR A 261 -25.34 -35.56 8.93
C TYR A 261 -26.67 -35.77 8.21
N PHE A 262 -27.08 -34.85 7.35
CA PHE A 262 -28.35 -35.00 6.63
C PHE A 262 -28.32 -36.16 5.62
N ALA A 263 -27.18 -36.45 5.02
CA ALA A 263 -27.01 -37.62 4.17
C ALA A 263 -27.15 -38.93 4.94
N ALA A 264 -26.60 -39.00 6.16
CA ALA A 264 -26.75 -40.16 7.05
C ALA A 264 -28.21 -40.36 7.47
N GLN A 265 -28.88 -39.28 7.88
CA GLN A 265 -30.30 -39.33 8.27
C GLN A 265 -31.22 -39.71 7.12
N ALA A 266 -30.94 -39.24 5.91
CA ALA A 266 -31.70 -39.65 4.73
C ALA A 266 -31.50 -41.13 4.37
N LYS A 267 -30.32 -41.70 4.64
CA LYS A 267 -30.09 -43.15 4.49
C LYS A 267 -30.82 -43.97 5.52
N GLU A 268 -30.86 -43.55 6.80
CA GLU A 268 -31.62 -44.20 7.86
C GLU A 268 -33.13 -44.22 7.53
N LYS A 269 -33.70 -43.07 7.17
CA LYS A 269 -35.13 -43.04 6.79
C LYS A 269 -35.47 -43.92 5.59
N LYS A 270 -34.56 -44.02 4.60
CA LYS A 270 -34.71 -44.94 3.46
C LYS A 270 -34.63 -46.41 3.89
N ALA A 271 -33.82 -46.75 4.87
CA ALA A 271 -33.71 -48.10 5.40
C ALA A 271 -34.96 -48.48 6.18
N GLU A 272 -35.46 -47.59 7.04
CA GLU A 272 -36.75 -47.78 7.78
C GLU A 272 -37.94 -47.97 6.86
N LEU A 273 -38.08 -47.16 5.81
CA LEU A 273 -39.13 -47.29 4.80
C LEU A 273 -39.06 -48.63 4.04
N LYS A 274 -37.87 -49.12 3.75
CA LYS A 274 -37.69 -50.42 3.10
C LYS A 274 -38.05 -51.59 4.05
N LEU A 275 -37.75 -51.45 5.35
CA LEU A 275 -38.15 -52.45 6.34
C LEU A 275 -39.68 -52.48 6.52
N GLN A 276 -40.34 -51.33 6.60
CA GLN A 276 -41.78 -51.24 6.63
C GLN A 276 -42.45 -51.86 5.40
N GLN A 277 -41.93 -51.55 4.18
CA GLN A 277 -42.45 -52.18 2.97
C GLN A 277 -42.29 -53.69 2.95
N ALA A 278 -41.16 -54.19 3.46
CA ALA A 278 -40.94 -55.63 3.54
C ALA A 278 -41.83 -56.30 4.58
N GLU A 279 -42.16 -55.62 5.65
CA GLU A 279 -43.12 -56.09 6.68
C GLU A 279 -44.54 -56.13 6.15
N ASP A 280 -44.98 -55.05 5.45
CA ASP A 280 -46.29 -55.00 4.78
C ASP A 280 -46.45 -56.08 3.69
N ASP A 281 -45.39 -56.35 2.91
CA ASP A 281 -45.40 -57.42 1.88
C ASP A 281 -45.49 -58.83 2.51
N VAL A 282 -44.88 -59.03 3.69
CA VAL A 282 -44.97 -60.33 4.41
C VAL A 282 -46.40 -60.50 4.99
N ASP A 283 -47.02 -59.49 5.59
CA ASP A 283 -48.37 -59.53 6.11
C ASP A 283 -49.40 -59.79 5.01
N LEU A 284 -49.28 -59.17 3.83
CA LEU A 284 -50.11 -59.41 2.67
C LEU A 284 -49.95 -60.86 2.12
N SER A 285 -48.77 -61.46 2.21
CA SER A 285 -48.51 -62.81 1.78
C SER A 285 -49.11 -63.88 2.76
N ILE A 286 -49.18 -63.56 4.04
CA ILE A 286 -49.80 -64.41 5.04
C ILE A 286 -51.32 -64.40 4.94
N ASP A 287 -51.91 -63.25 4.71
CA ASP A 287 -53.38 -63.08 4.55
C ASP A 287 -53.91 -63.81 3.31
N ASN A 288 -53.17 -63.73 2.17
CA ASN A 288 -53.52 -64.44 0.96
C ASN A 288 -53.36 -65.97 1.09
N SER A 289 -52.51 -66.45 1.98
CA SER A 289 -52.32 -67.89 2.25
C SER A 289 -53.41 -68.46 3.22
N SER A 290 -54.08 -67.63 4.01
CA SER A 290 -55.15 -68.02 4.89
C SER A 290 -56.53 -68.12 4.22
N GLU A 291 -56.76 -67.42 3.11
CA GLU A 291 -58.00 -67.52 2.29
C GLU A 291 -57.96 -68.69 1.27
N ALA A 292 -56.82 -69.32 1.05
CA ALA A 292 -56.68 -70.43 0.11
C ALA A 292 -56.88 -71.85 0.74
N ASN A 293 -57.24 -71.96 2.00
CA ASN A 293 -57.52 -73.22 2.72
C ASN A 293 -58.96 -73.16 3.22
#